data_a208d0fa2e9c30c6084e07e6a6753b43
#
_entry.id   a208d0fa2e9c30c6084e07e6a6753b43
#
_cell.length_a   1.000
_cell.length_b   1.000
_cell.length_c   1.000
_cell.angle_alpha   90.00
_cell.angle_beta   90.00
_cell.angle_gamma   90.00
#
_symmetry.space_group_name_H-M   'P 1'
#
loop_
_entity.id
_entity.type
_entity.pdbx_description
1 polymer ?
#
loop_
_entity_poly.entity_id
_entity_poly.type
_entity_poly.pdbx_seq_one_letter_code
_entity_poly.pdbx_strand_id
1 'polypeptide(L)'
;MEPLSETQVIQNLRQTEDPSAQYYAAWWLGKMRSQHPDAIPLLLKALGALDATPIDPEQRGVALNAIRALGLLRDMRAEQPLLALLHSNDYTVREEVVRTLGAMGSCGAVEGIRALLASGLEGAGAEQPSSPLLNEPCEALLEALGDIGDGSSSNLAVIQPFTEHPRPLIRSAACRALLQLTGLDQWGMELKKLLNHPEPLVRRGALLDLGATGWLAAVPSIRTAAVEPSLKLVALREVAERNVDPNDVLDAMDGLL
;
A
#
# COMPACT_ATOMS: atom_id res chain seq x y z
N MET A 1 -19.50 -17.89 -20.89
CA MET A 1 -19.50 -16.43 -21.02
C MET A 1 -18.16 -16.05 -21.62
N GLU A 2 -18.12 -15.40 -22.78
CA GLU A 2 -16.87 -14.94 -23.36
C GLU A 2 -16.26 -13.84 -22.49
N PRO A 3 -14.92 -13.81 -22.33
CA PRO A 3 -14.26 -12.73 -21.59
C PRO A 3 -14.49 -11.39 -22.31
N LEU A 4 -14.73 -10.32 -21.53
CA LEU A 4 -14.91 -8.99 -22.09
C LEU A 4 -13.64 -8.54 -22.83
N SER A 5 -13.82 -7.95 -24.02
CA SER A 5 -12.73 -7.26 -24.72
C SER A 5 -12.37 -5.94 -24.03
N GLU A 6 -11.15 -5.46 -24.19
CA GLU A 6 -10.71 -4.18 -23.64
C GLU A 6 -11.60 -3.02 -24.10
N THR A 7 -12.05 -3.03 -25.37
CA THR A 7 -13.00 -2.02 -25.90
C THR A 7 -14.32 -2.02 -25.13
N GLN A 8 -14.86 -3.20 -24.80
CA GLN A 8 -16.08 -3.31 -23.99
C GLN A 8 -15.86 -2.80 -22.56
N VAL A 9 -14.69 -3.10 -21.96
CA VAL A 9 -14.32 -2.59 -20.63
C VAL A 9 -14.24 -1.06 -20.63
N ILE A 10 -13.63 -0.45 -21.63
CA ILE A 10 -13.58 1.02 -21.80
C ILE A 10 -15.00 1.60 -21.94
N GLN A 11 -15.88 0.96 -22.71
CA GLN A 11 -17.27 1.39 -22.84
C GLN A 11 -18.02 1.27 -21.51
N ASN A 12 -17.80 0.19 -20.76
CA ASN A 12 -18.40 -0.01 -19.43
C ASN A 12 -17.95 1.07 -18.43
N LEU A 13 -16.68 1.51 -18.46
CA LEU A 13 -16.23 2.60 -17.59
C LEU A 13 -16.76 3.97 -18.04
N ARG A 14 -17.07 4.15 -19.32
CA ARG A 14 -17.54 5.42 -19.88
C ARG A 14 -19.02 5.70 -19.61
N GLN A 15 -19.87 4.65 -19.62
CA GLN A 15 -21.31 4.79 -19.37
C GLN A 15 -21.58 5.15 -17.90
N THR A 16 -22.81 5.63 -17.57
CA THR A 16 -23.19 6.11 -16.24
C THR A 16 -24.41 5.38 -15.65
N GLU A 17 -24.93 4.39 -16.37
CA GLU A 17 -26.20 3.72 -16.05
C GLU A 17 -26.01 2.51 -15.13
N ASP A 18 -24.84 1.85 -15.20
CA ASP A 18 -24.51 0.64 -14.45
C ASP A 18 -23.19 0.81 -13.66
N PRO A 19 -23.27 1.21 -12.39
CA PRO A 19 -22.10 1.34 -11.52
C PRO A 19 -21.34 0.03 -11.30
N SER A 20 -22.04 -1.13 -11.36
CA SER A 20 -21.39 -2.44 -11.19
C SER A 20 -20.47 -2.75 -12.38
N ALA A 21 -20.92 -2.43 -13.60
CA ALA A 21 -20.08 -2.56 -14.79
C ALA A 21 -18.88 -1.59 -14.75
N GLN A 22 -19.09 -0.34 -14.26
CA GLN A 22 -18.00 0.62 -14.06
C GLN A 22 -16.97 0.11 -13.01
N TYR A 23 -17.46 -0.41 -11.88
CA TYR A 23 -16.63 -0.97 -10.82
C TYR A 23 -15.71 -2.09 -11.34
N TYR A 24 -16.30 -3.06 -12.08
CA TYR A 24 -15.53 -4.14 -12.69
C TYR A 24 -14.55 -3.61 -13.75
N ALA A 25 -14.97 -2.65 -14.58
CA ALA A 25 -14.11 -2.06 -15.61
C ALA A 25 -12.89 -1.36 -15.01
N ALA A 26 -13.06 -0.56 -13.95
CA ALA A 26 -11.94 0.09 -13.26
C ALA A 26 -10.95 -0.94 -12.71
N TRP A 27 -11.44 -1.99 -12.03
CA TRP A 27 -10.61 -3.09 -11.54
C TRP A 27 -9.85 -3.79 -12.67
N TRP A 28 -10.56 -4.11 -13.79
CA TRP A 28 -9.98 -4.84 -14.92
C TRP A 28 -8.84 -4.07 -15.57
N LEU A 29 -9.03 -2.76 -15.82
CA LEU A 29 -8.01 -1.92 -16.44
C LEU A 29 -6.70 -1.91 -15.63
N GLY A 30 -6.79 -1.81 -14.31
CA GLY A 30 -5.62 -1.90 -13.45
C GLY A 30 -5.00 -3.29 -13.45
N LYS A 31 -5.81 -4.34 -13.25
CA LYS A 31 -5.35 -5.72 -13.14
C LYS A 31 -4.67 -6.22 -14.42
N MET A 32 -5.20 -5.87 -15.57
CA MET A 32 -4.67 -6.24 -16.89
C MET A 32 -3.59 -5.26 -17.39
N ARG A 33 -3.25 -4.22 -16.60
CA ARG A 33 -2.27 -3.19 -16.97
C ARG A 33 -2.55 -2.60 -18.35
N SER A 34 -3.81 -2.19 -18.55
CA SER A 34 -4.29 -1.64 -19.82
C SER A 34 -3.40 -0.52 -20.35
N GLN A 35 -3.08 -0.58 -21.64
CA GLN A 35 -2.36 0.46 -22.38
C GLN A 35 -3.32 1.31 -23.24
N HIS A 36 -4.63 1.14 -23.07
CA HIS A 36 -5.61 1.89 -23.84
C HIS A 36 -5.53 3.40 -23.53
N PRO A 37 -5.49 4.29 -24.53
CA PRO A 37 -5.28 5.73 -24.29
C PRO A 37 -6.37 6.38 -23.43
N ASP A 38 -7.58 5.84 -23.43
CA ASP A 38 -8.69 6.33 -22.62
C ASP A 38 -8.69 5.79 -21.18
N ALA A 39 -7.88 4.78 -20.85
CA ALA A 39 -7.90 4.15 -19.53
C ALA A 39 -7.63 5.17 -18.41
N ILE A 40 -6.50 5.88 -18.47
CA ILE A 40 -6.14 6.88 -17.45
C ILE A 40 -7.16 8.03 -17.39
N PRO A 41 -7.56 8.67 -18.50
CA PRO A 41 -8.57 9.73 -18.47
C PRO A 41 -9.89 9.31 -17.83
N LEU A 42 -10.37 8.09 -18.11
CA LEU A 42 -11.62 7.59 -17.54
C LEU A 42 -11.49 7.25 -16.06
N LEU A 43 -10.38 6.65 -15.64
CA LEU A 43 -10.10 6.39 -14.22
C LEU A 43 -10.01 7.70 -13.44
N LEU A 44 -9.32 8.72 -13.96
CA LEU A 44 -9.27 10.04 -13.35
C LEU A 44 -10.64 10.70 -13.25
N LYS A 45 -11.47 10.57 -14.30
CA LYS A 45 -12.86 11.06 -14.28
C LYS A 45 -13.70 10.40 -13.18
N ALA A 46 -13.49 9.10 -12.91
CA ALA A 46 -14.22 8.38 -11.88
C ALA A 46 -13.94 8.91 -10.46
N LEU A 47 -12.78 9.55 -10.23
CA LEU A 47 -12.45 10.18 -8.93
C LEU A 47 -13.41 11.32 -8.59
N GLY A 48 -13.98 12.00 -9.59
CA GLY A 48 -14.93 13.10 -9.39
C GLY A 48 -16.19 12.72 -8.60
N ALA A 49 -16.51 11.42 -8.50
CA ALA A 49 -17.60 10.94 -7.64
C ALA A 49 -17.35 11.23 -6.13
N LEU A 50 -16.10 11.41 -5.74
CA LEU A 50 -15.73 11.68 -4.35
C LEU A 50 -15.99 13.14 -3.92
N ASP A 51 -16.25 14.03 -4.87
CA ASP A 51 -16.58 15.45 -4.60
C ASP A 51 -18.08 15.65 -4.29
N ALA A 52 -18.91 14.63 -4.53
CA ALA A 52 -20.35 14.70 -4.29
C ALA A 52 -20.71 14.70 -2.80
N THR A 53 -21.77 15.40 -2.41
CA THR A 53 -22.29 15.42 -1.04
C THR A 53 -23.82 15.27 -1.06
N PRO A 54 -24.39 14.15 -0.61
CA PRO A 54 -23.71 12.92 -0.15
C PRO A 54 -23.05 12.16 -1.31
N ILE A 55 -22.02 11.38 -0.99
CA ILE A 55 -21.36 10.48 -1.95
C ILE A 55 -22.27 9.25 -2.15
N ASP A 56 -22.56 8.91 -3.41
CA ASP A 56 -23.25 7.67 -3.74
C ASP A 56 -22.34 6.46 -3.43
N PRO A 57 -22.80 5.44 -2.66
CA PRO A 57 -21.96 4.32 -2.24
C PRO A 57 -21.41 3.48 -3.41
N GLU A 58 -22.18 3.30 -4.49
CA GLU A 58 -21.74 2.52 -5.64
C GLU A 58 -20.69 3.29 -6.44
N GLN A 59 -20.89 4.58 -6.66
CA GLN A 59 -19.92 5.45 -7.32
C GLN A 59 -18.64 5.63 -6.48
N ARG A 60 -18.76 5.68 -5.13
CA ARG A 60 -17.61 5.61 -4.23
C ARG A 60 -16.79 4.34 -4.46
N GLY A 61 -17.47 3.19 -4.62
CA GLY A 61 -16.80 1.91 -4.94
C GLY A 61 -16.04 1.97 -6.26
N VAL A 62 -16.62 2.56 -7.30
CA VAL A 62 -15.97 2.78 -8.60
C VAL A 62 -14.70 3.64 -8.44
N ALA A 63 -14.80 4.76 -7.71
CA ALA A 63 -13.68 5.65 -7.45
C ALA A 63 -12.54 4.95 -6.69
N LEU A 64 -12.83 4.16 -5.67
CA LEU A 64 -11.82 3.38 -4.94
C LEU A 64 -11.10 2.39 -5.85
N ASN A 65 -11.82 1.68 -6.74
CA ASN A 65 -11.18 0.81 -7.73
C ASN A 65 -10.37 1.59 -8.76
N ALA A 66 -10.81 2.81 -9.13
CA ALA A 66 -10.05 3.68 -10.01
C ALA A 66 -8.73 4.11 -9.35
N ILE A 67 -8.73 4.47 -8.06
CA ILE A 67 -7.50 4.78 -7.29
C ILE A 67 -6.53 3.61 -7.35
N ARG A 68 -6.98 2.39 -7.03
CA ARG A 68 -6.17 1.17 -7.08
C ARG A 68 -5.62 0.89 -8.48
N ALA A 69 -6.45 1.06 -9.50
CA ALA A 69 -6.05 0.87 -10.89
C ALA A 69 -4.96 1.84 -11.31
N LEU A 70 -5.07 3.12 -10.95
CA LEU A 70 -4.06 4.14 -11.22
C LEU A 70 -2.69 3.76 -10.60
N GLY A 71 -2.69 3.22 -9.38
CA GLY A 71 -1.48 2.70 -8.73
C GLY A 71 -0.83 1.54 -9.50
N LEU A 72 -1.64 0.61 -10.02
CA LEU A 72 -1.14 -0.51 -10.82
C LEU A 72 -0.60 -0.05 -12.18
N LEU A 73 -1.21 0.97 -12.78
CA LEU A 73 -0.77 1.54 -14.06
C LEU A 73 0.44 2.46 -13.93
N ARG A 74 0.70 3.01 -12.74
CA ARG A 74 1.85 3.89 -12.42
C ARG A 74 1.99 5.08 -13.36
N ASP A 75 0.89 5.66 -13.81
CA ASP A 75 0.91 6.82 -14.70
C ASP A 75 0.95 8.12 -13.89
N MET A 76 2.00 8.91 -14.07
CA MET A 76 2.23 10.15 -13.30
C MET A 76 1.19 11.23 -13.54
N ARG A 77 0.33 11.12 -14.56
CA ARG A 77 -0.83 12.01 -14.73
C ARG A 77 -1.80 11.92 -13.55
N ALA A 78 -1.79 10.79 -12.82
CA ALA A 78 -2.62 10.59 -11.64
C ALA A 78 -2.06 11.28 -10.36
N GLU A 79 -0.79 11.66 -10.33
CA GLU A 79 -0.14 12.17 -9.12
C GLU A 79 -0.90 13.36 -8.50
N GLN A 80 -1.10 14.43 -9.25
CA GLN A 80 -1.76 15.64 -8.72
C GLN A 80 -3.21 15.40 -8.27
N PRO A 81 -4.07 14.69 -9.06
CA PRO A 81 -5.40 14.31 -8.60
C PRO A 81 -5.40 13.49 -7.31
N LEU A 82 -4.45 12.56 -7.16
CA LEU A 82 -4.33 11.74 -5.95
C LEU A 82 -3.82 12.55 -4.75
N LEU A 83 -2.84 13.44 -4.95
CA LEU A 83 -2.36 14.34 -3.89
C LEU A 83 -3.49 15.20 -3.30
N ALA A 84 -4.42 15.67 -4.12
CA ALA A 84 -5.59 16.40 -3.65
C ALA A 84 -6.51 15.59 -2.73
N LEU A 85 -6.54 14.25 -2.89
CA LEU A 85 -7.35 13.34 -2.08
C LEU A 85 -6.68 12.88 -0.77
N LEU A 86 -5.43 13.23 -0.51
CA LEU A 86 -4.73 12.92 0.76
C LEU A 86 -5.48 13.45 1.99
N HIS A 87 -6.23 14.54 1.83
CA HIS A 87 -7.00 15.17 2.91
C HIS A 87 -8.51 14.88 2.83
N SER A 88 -8.92 13.83 2.09
CA SER A 88 -10.32 13.41 2.03
C SER A 88 -10.86 13.11 3.44
N ASN A 89 -12.12 13.47 3.70
CA ASN A 89 -12.80 13.09 4.95
C ASN A 89 -13.06 11.58 5.06
N ASP A 90 -12.99 10.86 3.94
CA ASP A 90 -13.17 9.40 3.88
C ASP A 90 -11.85 8.69 4.21
N TYR A 91 -11.82 7.99 5.35
CA TYR A 91 -10.64 7.23 5.80
C TYR A 91 -10.13 6.24 4.74
N THR A 92 -11.05 5.48 4.11
CA THR A 92 -10.68 4.47 3.11
C THR A 92 -10.09 5.13 1.86
N VAL A 93 -10.62 6.29 1.46
CA VAL A 93 -10.06 7.06 0.33
C VAL A 93 -8.63 7.49 0.65
N ARG A 94 -8.39 8.06 1.86
CA ARG A 94 -7.02 8.44 2.26
C ARG A 94 -6.08 7.23 2.24
N GLU A 95 -6.50 6.10 2.80
CA GLU A 95 -5.71 4.86 2.83
C GLU A 95 -5.32 4.38 1.43
N GLU A 96 -6.30 4.26 0.53
CA GLU A 96 -6.07 3.79 -0.84
C GLU A 96 -5.21 4.77 -1.67
N VAL A 97 -5.42 6.07 -1.46
CA VAL A 97 -4.60 7.11 -2.10
C VAL A 97 -3.15 7.01 -1.67
N VAL A 98 -2.90 6.88 -0.37
CA VAL A 98 -1.53 6.76 0.17
C VAL A 98 -0.84 5.51 -0.37
N ARG A 99 -1.50 4.34 -0.32
CA ARG A 99 -0.96 3.09 -0.91
C ARG A 99 -0.67 3.24 -2.40
N THR A 100 -1.54 3.94 -3.12
CA THR A 100 -1.37 4.20 -4.56
C THR A 100 -0.18 5.11 -4.84
N LEU A 101 -0.04 6.22 -4.11
CA LEU A 101 1.10 7.14 -4.25
C LEU A 101 2.44 6.47 -3.92
N GLY A 102 2.47 5.63 -2.88
CA GLY A 102 3.64 4.79 -2.55
C GLY A 102 3.98 3.83 -3.69
N ALA A 103 3.01 3.07 -4.20
CA ALA A 103 3.20 2.12 -5.29
C ALA A 103 3.63 2.78 -6.61
N MET A 104 3.22 4.03 -6.86
CA MET A 104 3.63 4.83 -8.01
C MET A 104 5.06 5.38 -7.87
N GLY A 105 5.61 5.44 -6.67
CA GLY A 105 6.89 6.09 -6.40
C GLY A 105 6.78 7.63 -6.39
N SER A 106 5.62 8.17 -5.98
CA SER A 106 5.33 9.61 -6.00
C SER A 106 6.04 10.35 -4.87
N CYS A 107 7.27 10.81 -5.10
CA CYS A 107 8.01 11.60 -4.11
C CYS A 107 7.31 12.92 -3.74
N GLY A 108 6.42 13.44 -4.58
CA GLY A 108 5.60 14.60 -4.28
C GLY A 108 4.65 14.41 -3.09
N ALA A 109 4.37 13.15 -2.71
CA ALA A 109 3.50 12.83 -1.57
C ALA A 109 4.21 12.89 -0.20
N VAL A 110 5.54 12.88 -0.15
CA VAL A 110 6.33 12.78 1.10
C VAL A 110 5.93 13.84 2.12
N GLU A 111 5.82 15.11 1.69
CA GLU A 111 5.46 16.22 2.59
C GLU A 111 4.06 16.06 3.17
N GLY A 112 3.07 15.70 2.33
CA GLY A 112 1.69 15.47 2.76
C GLY A 112 1.57 14.29 3.72
N ILE A 113 2.25 13.17 3.43
CA ILE A 113 2.28 11.97 4.30
C ILE A 113 2.93 12.31 5.65
N ARG A 114 4.05 13.03 5.64
CA ARG A 114 4.72 13.48 6.86
C ARG A 114 3.82 14.38 7.71
N ALA A 115 3.09 15.30 7.09
CA ALA A 115 2.15 16.18 7.78
C ALA A 115 1.02 15.38 8.48
N LEU A 116 0.49 14.33 7.84
CA LEU A 116 -0.54 13.47 8.43
C LEU A 116 -0.01 12.66 9.64
N LEU A 117 1.26 12.25 9.62
CA LEU A 117 1.88 11.53 10.74
C LEU A 117 2.37 12.46 11.87
N ALA A 118 2.48 13.77 11.62
CA ALA A 118 3.16 14.72 12.53
C ALA A 118 2.56 14.82 13.94
N SER A 119 1.25 14.51 14.10
CA SER A 119 0.60 14.49 15.42
C SER A 119 0.92 13.23 16.25
N GLY A 120 1.74 12.31 15.74
CA GLY A 120 2.28 11.16 16.44
C GLY A 120 1.22 10.16 16.96
N LEU A 121 1.59 9.44 18.03
CA LEU A 121 0.75 8.37 18.59
C LEU A 121 -0.58 8.86 19.15
N GLU A 122 -0.57 10.01 19.82
CA GLU A 122 -1.77 10.56 20.48
C GLU A 122 -2.69 11.31 19.50
N GLY A 123 -2.21 11.61 18.30
CA GLY A 123 -2.99 12.24 17.23
C GLY A 123 -3.30 11.26 16.11
N ALA A 124 -2.41 11.13 15.14
CA ALA A 124 -2.59 10.24 13.98
C ALA A 124 -2.83 8.78 14.39
N GLY A 125 -2.06 8.28 15.37
CA GLY A 125 -2.11 6.91 15.89
C GLY A 125 -3.22 6.64 16.91
N ALA A 126 -3.99 7.63 17.33
CA ALA A 126 -5.07 7.43 18.28
C ALA A 126 -6.32 6.82 17.62
N GLU A 127 -7.08 6.03 18.38
CA GLU A 127 -8.35 5.48 17.91
C GLU A 127 -9.42 6.56 17.82
N GLN A 128 -10.25 6.48 16.80
CA GLN A 128 -11.40 7.34 16.63
C GLN A 128 -12.45 7.01 17.71
N PRO A 129 -13.23 8.00 18.20
CA PRO A 129 -14.32 7.73 19.13
C PRO A 129 -15.30 6.68 18.56
N SER A 130 -15.53 5.62 19.31
CA SER A 130 -16.48 4.54 18.97
C SER A 130 -16.14 3.77 17.68
N SER A 131 -14.89 3.78 17.24
CA SER A 131 -14.43 3.07 16.04
C SER A 131 -13.08 2.40 16.32
N PRO A 132 -12.81 1.21 15.76
CA PRO A 132 -11.48 0.60 15.82
C PRO A 132 -10.47 1.25 14.86
N LEU A 133 -10.92 2.19 14.00
CA LEU A 133 -10.03 2.91 13.10
C LEU A 133 -9.17 3.91 13.88
N LEU A 134 -7.96 4.13 13.40
CA LEU A 134 -7.13 5.24 13.87
C LEU A 134 -7.60 6.54 13.22
N ASN A 135 -7.15 7.68 13.75
CA ASN A 135 -7.47 8.97 13.15
C ASN A 135 -6.90 9.07 11.73
N GLU A 136 -5.69 8.52 11.53
CA GLU A 136 -5.08 8.42 10.21
C GLU A 136 -4.75 6.97 9.83
N PRO A 137 -4.67 6.62 8.53
CA PRO A 137 -4.30 5.29 8.07
C PRO A 137 -2.80 5.04 8.24
N CYS A 138 -2.34 4.99 9.50
CA CYS A 138 -0.93 4.99 9.86
C CYS A 138 -0.12 3.88 9.19
N GLU A 139 -0.68 2.66 9.05
CA GLU A 139 0.01 1.56 8.37
C GLU A 139 0.37 1.95 6.93
N ALA A 140 -0.61 2.41 6.15
CA ALA A 140 -0.38 2.84 4.77
C ALA A 140 0.56 4.05 4.66
N LEU A 141 0.43 5.03 5.58
CA LEU A 141 1.29 6.22 5.61
C LEU A 141 2.75 5.86 5.89
N LEU A 142 3.00 4.97 6.85
CA LEU A 142 4.35 4.52 7.21
C LEU A 142 4.97 3.70 6.08
N GLU A 143 4.23 2.74 5.51
CA GLU A 143 4.67 1.97 4.35
C GLU A 143 5.04 2.85 3.16
N ALA A 144 4.14 3.77 2.78
CA ALA A 144 4.38 4.68 1.67
C ALA A 144 5.60 5.58 1.93
N LEU A 145 5.74 6.13 3.15
CA LEU A 145 6.89 6.97 3.49
C LEU A 145 8.21 6.18 3.45
N GLY A 146 8.19 4.90 3.80
CA GLY A 146 9.34 4.01 3.64
C GLY A 146 9.68 3.74 2.17
N ASP A 147 8.66 3.61 1.30
CA ASP A 147 8.86 3.29 -0.12
C ASP A 147 9.33 4.49 -0.96
N ILE A 148 8.90 5.72 -0.63
CA ILE A 148 9.14 6.93 -1.44
C ILE A 148 9.93 8.04 -0.73
N GLY A 149 10.13 7.92 0.58
CA GLY A 149 10.89 8.89 1.38
C GLY A 149 12.40 8.75 1.23
N ASP A 150 13.08 9.60 1.95
CA ASP A 150 14.53 9.55 2.13
C ASP A 150 14.89 9.41 3.61
N GLY A 151 16.18 9.16 3.91
CA GLY A 151 16.70 9.04 5.27
C GLY A 151 16.86 10.37 6.01
N SER A 152 16.16 11.43 5.60
CA SER A 152 16.21 12.73 6.27
C SER A 152 15.70 12.67 7.71
N SER A 153 16.28 13.50 8.57
CA SER A 153 15.88 13.56 9.98
C SER A 153 14.40 13.90 10.17
N SER A 154 13.81 14.65 9.25
CA SER A 154 12.39 15.00 9.28
C SER A 154 11.47 13.80 9.02
N ASN A 155 11.84 12.92 8.07
CA ASN A 155 11.08 11.69 7.82
C ASN A 155 11.26 10.70 8.98
N LEU A 156 12.49 10.49 9.45
CA LEU A 156 12.75 9.58 10.57
C LEU A 156 12.04 10.01 11.86
N ALA A 157 12.00 11.32 12.15
CA ALA A 157 11.36 11.85 13.36
C ALA A 157 9.85 11.57 13.44
N VAL A 158 9.13 11.56 12.31
CA VAL A 158 7.69 11.27 12.30
C VAL A 158 7.39 9.78 12.31
N ILE A 159 8.32 8.91 11.83
CA ILE A 159 8.14 7.45 11.82
C ILE A 159 8.49 6.85 13.19
N GLN A 160 9.59 7.29 13.80
CA GLN A 160 10.16 6.65 14.98
C GLN A 160 9.18 6.45 16.15
N PRO A 161 8.28 7.39 16.52
CA PRO A 161 7.31 7.17 17.58
C PRO A 161 6.43 5.95 17.36
N PHE A 162 6.10 5.60 16.12
CA PHE A 162 5.21 4.49 15.78
C PHE A 162 5.84 3.11 16.00
N THR A 163 7.14 3.01 16.27
CA THR A 163 7.78 1.76 16.69
C THR A 163 7.28 1.31 18.08
N GLU A 164 6.70 2.21 18.86
CA GLU A 164 6.13 1.95 20.18
C GLU A 164 4.59 1.87 20.17
N HIS A 165 3.96 1.92 19.00
CA HIS A 165 2.51 1.88 18.89
C HIS A 165 1.92 0.59 19.49
N PRO A 166 0.78 0.61 20.24
CA PRO A 166 0.19 -0.59 20.86
C PRO A 166 -0.19 -1.67 19.85
N ARG A 167 -0.59 -1.30 18.61
CA ARG A 167 -0.94 -2.26 17.55
C ARG A 167 0.32 -2.80 16.85
N PRO A 168 0.54 -4.14 16.88
CA PRO A 168 1.76 -4.73 16.31
C PRO A 168 1.97 -4.46 14.81
N LEU A 169 0.89 -4.37 14.01
CA LEU A 169 0.99 -4.09 12.57
C LEU A 169 1.50 -2.66 12.29
N ILE A 170 1.12 -1.68 13.12
CA ILE A 170 1.66 -0.32 13.00
C ILE A 170 3.15 -0.30 13.35
N ARG A 171 3.58 -1.03 14.42
CA ARG A 171 5.02 -1.19 14.72
C ARG A 171 5.77 -1.85 13.58
N SER A 172 5.15 -2.86 12.95
CA SER A 172 5.72 -3.54 11.78
C SER A 172 5.97 -2.56 10.63
N ALA A 173 4.97 -1.80 10.23
CA ALA A 173 5.07 -0.78 9.18
C ALA A 173 6.13 0.29 9.50
N ALA A 174 6.20 0.76 10.77
CA ALA A 174 7.23 1.71 11.20
C ALA A 174 8.64 1.13 11.10
N CYS A 175 8.86 -0.10 11.58
CA CYS A 175 10.16 -0.77 11.48
C CYS A 175 10.55 -1.05 10.02
N ARG A 176 9.58 -1.44 9.15
CA ARG A 176 9.79 -1.56 7.71
C ARG A 176 10.30 -0.24 7.12
N ALA A 177 9.58 0.86 7.36
CA ALA A 177 9.97 2.17 6.84
C ALA A 177 11.36 2.59 7.31
N LEU A 178 11.67 2.44 8.61
CA LEU A 178 12.97 2.76 9.16
C LEU A 178 14.09 1.90 8.58
N LEU A 179 13.86 0.60 8.37
CA LEU A 179 14.84 -0.28 7.73
C LEU A 179 15.11 0.15 6.29
N GLN A 180 14.06 0.46 5.51
CA GLN A 180 14.18 0.91 4.13
C GLN A 180 14.96 2.24 4.02
N LEU A 181 14.67 3.20 4.92
CA LEU A 181 15.27 4.54 4.87
C LEU A 181 16.67 4.62 5.46
N THR A 182 17.03 3.75 6.42
CA THR A 182 18.30 3.84 7.14
C THR A 182 19.26 2.70 6.83
N GLY A 183 18.77 1.56 6.36
CA GLY A 183 19.55 0.33 6.21
C GLY A 183 20.03 -0.29 7.53
N LEU A 184 19.53 0.17 8.69
CA LEU A 184 19.98 -0.30 10.00
C LEU A 184 19.32 -1.63 10.38
N ASP A 185 20.11 -2.67 10.54
CA ASP A 185 19.68 -4.04 10.86
C ASP A 185 18.79 -4.14 12.11
N GLN A 186 18.94 -3.22 13.07
CA GLN A 186 18.11 -3.22 14.28
C GLN A 186 16.62 -3.25 13.96
N TRP A 187 16.17 -2.55 12.94
CA TRP A 187 14.76 -2.51 12.56
C TRP A 187 14.29 -3.83 11.92
N GLY A 188 15.17 -4.46 11.14
CA GLY A 188 14.93 -5.82 10.64
C GLY A 188 14.84 -6.85 11.76
N MET A 189 15.64 -6.69 12.83
CA MET A 189 15.56 -7.57 14.01
C MET A 189 14.24 -7.38 14.79
N GLU A 190 13.72 -6.15 14.88
CA GLU A 190 12.38 -5.92 15.47
C GLU A 190 11.27 -6.58 14.63
N LEU A 191 11.31 -6.47 13.30
CA LEU A 191 10.39 -7.17 12.41
C LEU A 191 10.44 -8.70 12.60
N LYS A 192 11.65 -9.27 12.72
CA LYS A 192 11.81 -10.71 12.95
C LYS A 192 11.15 -11.18 14.24
N LYS A 193 11.13 -10.38 15.30
CA LYS A 193 10.41 -10.73 16.55
C LYS A 193 8.92 -10.92 16.31
N LEU A 194 8.31 -10.11 15.44
CA LEU A 194 6.89 -10.20 15.10
C LEU A 194 6.51 -11.46 14.33
N LEU A 195 7.48 -12.15 13.67
CA LEU A 195 7.23 -13.46 13.06
C LEU A 195 6.84 -14.56 14.06
N ASN A 196 7.13 -14.34 15.35
CA ASN A 196 6.78 -15.26 16.44
C ASN A 196 5.56 -14.78 17.24
N HIS A 197 4.84 -13.77 16.77
CA HIS A 197 3.65 -13.24 17.44
C HIS A 197 2.54 -14.31 17.52
N PRO A 198 1.77 -14.42 18.63
CA PRO A 198 0.71 -15.41 18.78
C PRO A 198 -0.38 -15.28 17.69
N GLU A 199 -0.71 -14.05 17.28
CA GLU A 199 -1.72 -13.80 16.26
C GLU A 199 -1.20 -14.06 14.84
N PRO A 200 -1.88 -14.94 14.05
CA PRO A 200 -1.46 -15.23 12.67
C PRO A 200 -1.43 -14.01 11.76
N LEU A 201 -2.37 -13.07 11.94
CA LEU A 201 -2.45 -11.85 11.14
C LEU A 201 -1.17 -11.01 11.28
N VAL A 202 -0.66 -10.87 12.52
CA VAL A 202 0.58 -10.13 12.80
C VAL A 202 1.79 -10.82 12.16
N ARG A 203 1.90 -12.16 12.27
CA ARG A 203 2.99 -12.89 11.61
C ARG A 203 2.99 -12.73 10.10
N ARG A 204 1.81 -12.76 9.47
CA ARG A 204 1.65 -12.55 8.02
C ARG A 204 2.04 -11.13 7.61
N GLY A 205 1.57 -10.11 8.34
CA GLY A 205 1.92 -8.71 8.09
C GLY A 205 3.44 -8.49 8.20
N ALA A 206 4.05 -8.90 9.32
CA ALA A 206 5.48 -8.76 9.52
C ALA A 206 6.33 -9.52 8.48
N LEU A 207 5.84 -10.66 7.99
CA LEU A 207 6.52 -11.42 6.93
C LEU A 207 6.51 -10.65 5.60
N LEU A 208 5.37 -10.07 5.23
CA LEU A 208 5.25 -9.25 4.02
C LEU A 208 6.08 -7.97 4.14
N ASP A 209 6.09 -7.33 5.31
CA ASP A 209 6.93 -6.17 5.58
C ASP A 209 8.42 -6.49 5.43
N LEU A 210 8.88 -7.63 5.97
CA LEU A 210 10.25 -8.09 5.77
C LEU A 210 10.59 -8.29 4.29
N GLY A 211 9.68 -8.91 3.53
CA GLY A 211 9.81 -9.06 2.08
C GLY A 211 10.00 -7.71 1.39
N ALA A 212 9.10 -6.77 1.70
CA ALA A 212 9.09 -5.42 1.12
C ALA A 212 10.34 -4.59 1.43
N THR A 213 11.11 -4.92 2.47
CA THR A 213 12.39 -4.23 2.74
C THR A 213 13.53 -4.64 1.81
N GLY A 214 13.48 -5.82 1.20
CA GLY A 214 14.61 -6.39 0.46
C GLY A 214 15.80 -6.83 1.33
N TRP A 215 15.66 -6.85 2.66
CA TRP A 215 16.74 -7.17 3.59
C TRP A 215 17.10 -8.65 3.53
N LEU A 216 18.27 -8.98 2.95
CA LEU A 216 18.72 -10.37 2.72
C LEU A 216 18.83 -11.20 4.00
N ALA A 217 19.21 -10.59 5.14
CA ALA A 217 19.32 -11.28 6.42
C ALA A 217 17.95 -11.77 6.97
N ALA A 218 16.82 -11.39 6.33
CA ALA A 218 15.49 -11.92 6.64
C ALA A 218 15.24 -13.32 6.06
N VAL A 219 15.92 -13.72 4.99
CA VAL A 219 15.63 -14.94 4.21
C VAL A 219 15.50 -16.20 5.08
N PRO A 220 16.43 -16.53 6.00
CA PRO A 220 16.30 -17.71 6.85
C PRO A 220 15.06 -17.64 7.76
N SER A 221 14.71 -16.44 8.25
CA SER A 221 13.54 -16.24 9.12
C SER A 221 12.23 -16.34 8.37
N ILE A 222 12.16 -15.83 7.13
CA ILE A 222 11.00 -15.98 6.23
C ILE A 222 10.74 -17.47 5.94
N ARG A 223 11.79 -18.24 5.63
CA ARG A 223 11.67 -19.69 5.36
C ARG A 223 11.06 -20.46 6.53
N THR A 224 11.48 -20.15 7.75
CA THR A 224 11.09 -20.90 8.97
C THR A 224 9.85 -20.36 9.67
N ALA A 225 9.34 -19.18 9.27
CA ALA A 225 8.17 -18.57 9.88
C ALA A 225 6.93 -19.48 9.85
N ALA A 226 6.12 -19.45 10.92
CA ALA A 226 4.86 -20.18 11.00
C ALA A 226 3.75 -19.44 10.22
N VAL A 227 3.93 -19.36 8.90
CA VAL A 227 3.06 -18.71 7.91
C VAL A 227 2.96 -19.60 6.68
N GLU A 228 1.91 -19.45 5.90
CA GLU A 228 1.63 -20.26 4.71
C GLU A 228 2.75 -20.16 3.65
N PRO A 229 3.12 -21.26 2.98
CA PRO A 229 4.18 -21.24 1.96
C PRO A 229 3.96 -20.22 0.85
N SER A 230 2.71 -20.01 0.42
CA SER A 230 2.37 -19.02 -0.61
C SER A 230 2.76 -17.60 -0.23
N LEU A 231 2.56 -17.20 1.02
CA LEU A 231 2.98 -15.87 1.49
C LEU A 231 4.50 -15.77 1.66
N LYS A 232 5.18 -16.86 2.05
CA LYS A 232 6.65 -16.91 2.07
C LYS A 232 7.22 -16.68 0.68
N LEU A 233 6.64 -17.32 -0.35
CA LEU A 233 7.05 -17.12 -1.75
C LEU A 233 6.83 -15.67 -2.20
N VAL A 234 5.73 -15.02 -1.79
CA VAL A 234 5.51 -13.59 -2.08
C VAL A 234 6.61 -12.74 -1.44
N ALA A 235 6.87 -12.92 -0.15
CA ALA A 235 7.89 -12.15 0.57
C ALA A 235 9.31 -12.39 -0.01
N LEU A 236 9.68 -13.64 -0.31
CA LEU A 236 10.98 -13.95 -0.91
C LEU A 236 11.11 -13.37 -2.31
N ARG A 237 10.04 -13.36 -3.12
CA ARG A 237 10.06 -12.73 -4.43
C ARG A 237 10.36 -11.23 -4.31
N GLU A 238 9.74 -10.52 -3.36
CA GLU A 238 10.01 -9.10 -3.15
C GLU A 238 11.45 -8.86 -2.70
N VAL A 239 12.02 -9.73 -1.84
CA VAL A 239 13.44 -9.67 -1.49
C VAL A 239 14.29 -9.88 -2.73
N ALA A 240 13.98 -10.85 -3.60
CA ALA A 240 14.75 -11.11 -4.81
C ALA A 240 14.70 -9.92 -5.80
N GLU A 241 13.51 -9.32 -6.00
CA GLU A 241 13.31 -8.19 -6.92
C GLU A 241 14.09 -6.93 -6.50
N ARG A 242 14.43 -6.79 -5.21
CA ARG A 242 15.17 -5.64 -4.66
C ARG A 242 16.68 -5.84 -4.56
N ASN A 243 17.19 -7.04 -4.90
CA ASN A 243 18.61 -7.36 -4.78
C ASN A 243 19.24 -7.68 -6.14
N VAL A 244 20.49 -7.27 -6.32
CA VAL A 244 21.26 -7.46 -7.57
C VAL A 244 21.65 -8.92 -7.76
N ASP A 245 21.96 -9.64 -6.66
CA ASP A 245 22.28 -11.07 -6.67
C ASP A 245 21.30 -11.84 -5.78
N PRO A 246 20.19 -12.34 -6.33
CA PRO A 246 19.15 -13.02 -5.59
C PRO A 246 19.35 -14.54 -5.46
N ASN A 247 20.49 -15.13 -5.83
CA ASN A 247 20.66 -16.58 -5.93
C ASN A 247 20.25 -17.31 -4.63
N ASP A 248 20.73 -16.87 -3.47
CA ASP A 248 20.36 -17.46 -2.16
C ASP A 248 18.84 -17.36 -1.89
N VAL A 249 18.20 -16.32 -2.42
CA VAL A 249 16.75 -16.12 -2.26
C VAL A 249 15.99 -17.09 -3.16
N LEU A 250 16.46 -17.28 -4.40
CA LEU A 250 15.86 -18.23 -5.35
C LEU A 250 15.98 -19.66 -4.84
N ASP A 251 17.16 -20.05 -4.30
CA ASP A 251 17.36 -21.36 -3.65
C ASP A 251 16.40 -21.53 -2.43
N ALA A 252 16.14 -20.44 -1.71
CA ALA A 252 15.19 -20.45 -0.61
C ALA A 252 13.74 -20.62 -1.07
N MET A 253 13.37 -20.10 -2.25
CA MET A 253 12.04 -20.28 -2.86
C MET A 253 11.87 -21.71 -3.36
N ASP A 254 12.85 -22.28 -4.04
CA ASP A 254 12.81 -23.67 -4.54
C ASP A 254 12.62 -24.68 -3.40
N GLY A 255 13.21 -24.41 -2.25
CA GLY A 255 13.02 -25.24 -1.06
C GLY A 255 11.64 -25.16 -0.40
N LEU A 256 10.71 -24.33 -0.91
CA LEU A 256 9.32 -24.19 -0.46
C LEU A 256 8.30 -24.82 -1.42
N LEU A 257 8.72 -25.15 -2.64
CA LEU A 257 7.90 -25.78 -3.68
C LEU A 257 7.94 -27.29 -3.55
#